data_2a31bdb166a99811b6ae255a7e32efd2
#
_entry.id   2a31bdb166a99811b6ae255a7e32efd2
#
_cell.length_a   1.000
_cell.length_b   1.000
_cell.length_c   1.000
_cell.angle_alpha   90.00
_cell.angle_beta   90.00
_cell.angle_gamma   90.00
#
_symmetry.space_group_name_H-M   'P 1'
#
loop_
_entity.id
_entity.type
_entity.pdbx_description
1 polymer ?
#
loop_
_entity_poly.entity_id
_entity_poly.type
_entity_poly.pdbx_seq_one_letter_code
_entity_poly.pdbx_strand_id
1 'polypeptide(L)'
;MMNQWTLPDYVEDMLPDEAVYLESLRRSILDLYQAHGYFYVIPPMLEYIESLNSNGQDMDLDTFKVVDQLSGRLMGVRADITPQVARIDAHLIHNEEVTRLSYAGSVLRTKPASFLQSREPFQIGAELYGFKGIEADLEIQTLLIKTLNTIGIKTPVFDFNHLDIFTSLIASSNIERDLLDRLYEAMQKKDQSEVKSLTQSLDKKNREALIALVSLYGDVNILKEAEKVLPQDKAIKNALQFLNQIDKALKASDIKISYDLSDIRGYQYHNGLVFSVYADQCYS
;
A
#
# COMPACT_ATOMS: atom_id res chain seq x y z
N MET A 1 -19.27 -36.90 -10.55
CA MET A 1 -18.15 -36.69 -11.49
C MET A 1 -17.70 -35.29 -11.33
N MET A 2 -16.45 -35.04 -10.88
CA MET A 2 -15.88 -33.70 -10.91
C MET A 2 -15.85 -33.24 -12.37
N ASN A 3 -16.34 -32.04 -12.62
CA ASN A 3 -16.34 -31.43 -13.94
C ASN A 3 -14.87 -31.21 -14.34
N GLN A 4 -14.38 -31.85 -15.41
CA GLN A 4 -12.96 -31.76 -15.81
C GLN A 4 -12.48 -30.36 -16.19
N TRP A 5 -13.40 -29.38 -16.26
CA TRP A 5 -13.19 -28.00 -16.68
C TRP A 5 -13.39 -26.97 -15.54
N THR A 6 -13.35 -27.43 -14.29
CA THR A 6 -13.52 -26.52 -13.15
C THR A 6 -12.19 -25.87 -12.79
N LEU A 7 -12.15 -24.55 -12.80
CA LEU A 7 -11.03 -23.76 -12.27
C LEU A 7 -11.05 -23.75 -10.73
N PRO A 8 -9.94 -23.46 -10.07
CA PRO A 8 -9.90 -23.21 -8.64
C PRO A 8 -10.81 -22.04 -8.25
N ASP A 9 -11.31 -22.04 -7.01
CA ASP A 9 -12.11 -20.94 -6.49
C ASP A 9 -11.36 -19.59 -6.61
N TYR A 10 -12.06 -18.56 -7.06
CA TYR A 10 -11.53 -17.20 -7.28
C TYR A 10 -10.41 -17.11 -8.34
N VAL A 11 -10.37 -18.06 -9.26
CA VAL A 11 -9.54 -18.01 -10.48
C VAL A 11 -10.47 -18.11 -11.68
N GLU A 12 -10.35 -17.22 -12.63
CA GLU A 12 -11.25 -17.06 -13.76
C GLU A 12 -10.48 -16.87 -15.07
N ASP A 13 -11.04 -17.38 -16.17
CA ASP A 13 -10.55 -17.06 -17.50
C ASP A 13 -11.02 -15.67 -17.89
N MET A 14 -10.10 -14.84 -18.40
CA MET A 14 -10.42 -13.56 -18.99
C MET A 14 -10.80 -13.76 -20.47
N LEU A 15 -12.05 -13.50 -20.80
CA LEU A 15 -12.59 -13.72 -22.15
C LEU A 15 -12.14 -12.62 -23.13
N PRO A 16 -12.30 -12.79 -24.47
CA PRO A 16 -11.69 -11.93 -25.47
C PRO A 16 -11.95 -10.44 -25.29
N ASP A 17 -13.16 -10.02 -24.96
CA ASP A 17 -13.51 -8.59 -24.81
C ASP A 17 -12.80 -7.97 -23.61
N GLU A 18 -12.81 -8.69 -22.47
CA GLU A 18 -12.13 -8.28 -21.25
C GLU A 18 -10.59 -8.28 -21.42
N ALA A 19 -10.06 -9.30 -22.10
CA ALA A 19 -8.63 -9.40 -22.36
C ALA A 19 -8.12 -8.27 -23.26
N VAL A 20 -8.87 -7.93 -24.31
CA VAL A 20 -8.56 -6.78 -25.20
C VAL A 20 -8.63 -5.46 -24.41
N TYR A 21 -9.63 -5.31 -23.55
CA TYR A 21 -9.77 -4.11 -22.72
C TYR A 21 -8.61 -3.98 -21.73
N LEU A 22 -8.29 -5.04 -20.98
CA LEU A 22 -7.16 -5.05 -20.06
C LEU A 22 -5.84 -4.71 -20.77
N GLU A 23 -5.59 -5.31 -21.94
CA GLU A 23 -4.36 -5.05 -22.70
C GLU A 23 -4.30 -3.60 -23.20
N SER A 24 -5.43 -3.01 -23.57
CA SER A 24 -5.49 -1.59 -23.95
C SER A 24 -5.18 -0.66 -22.78
N LEU A 25 -5.71 -0.97 -21.58
CA LEU A 25 -5.39 -0.25 -20.34
C LEU A 25 -3.91 -0.38 -20.00
N ARG A 26 -3.38 -1.60 -20.02
CA ARG A 26 -1.96 -1.88 -19.74
C ARG A 26 -1.04 -1.03 -20.62
N ARG A 27 -1.29 -1.00 -21.94
CA ARG A 27 -0.50 -0.19 -22.89
C ARG A 27 -0.58 1.28 -22.57
N SER A 28 -1.80 1.81 -22.42
CA SER A 28 -2.01 3.24 -22.14
C SER A 28 -1.33 3.69 -20.86
N ILE A 29 -1.35 2.86 -19.81
CA ILE A 29 -0.70 3.19 -18.52
C ILE A 29 0.82 3.10 -18.65
N LEU A 30 1.37 2.08 -19.31
CA LEU A 30 2.82 1.95 -19.50
C LEU A 30 3.38 3.05 -20.38
N ASP A 31 2.67 3.46 -21.43
CA ASP A 31 3.05 4.60 -22.28
C ASP A 31 3.07 5.92 -21.48
N LEU A 32 2.05 6.11 -20.60
CA LEU A 32 2.02 7.23 -19.67
C LEU A 32 3.24 7.22 -18.74
N TYR A 33 3.56 6.07 -18.14
CA TYR A 33 4.71 5.94 -17.23
C TYR A 33 6.02 6.20 -17.95
N GLN A 34 6.20 5.65 -19.14
CA GLN A 34 7.38 5.89 -19.97
C GLN A 34 7.54 7.38 -20.33
N ALA A 35 6.44 8.06 -20.66
CA ALA A 35 6.44 9.51 -20.94
C ALA A 35 6.84 10.36 -19.71
N HIS A 36 6.70 9.80 -18.49
CA HIS A 36 7.15 10.42 -17.23
C HIS A 36 8.53 9.93 -16.77
N GLY A 37 9.27 9.20 -17.61
CA GLY A 37 10.64 8.76 -17.33
C GLY A 37 10.75 7.48 -16.50
N TYR A 38 9.65 6.70 -16.36
CA TYR A 38 9.68 5.41 -15.69
C TYR A 38 10.09 4.30 -16.66
N PHE A 39 11.13 3.57 -16.32
CA PHE A 39 11.64 2.45 -17.11
C PHE A 39 10.90 1.16 -16.76
N TYR A 40 10.40 0.48 -17.78
CA TYR A 40 9.65 -0.75 -17.60
C TYR A 40 10.57 -1.92 -17.26
N VAL A 41 10.23 -2.67 -16.21
CA VAL A 41 10.93 -3.90 -15.80
C VAL A 41 9.94 -5.07 -15.71
N ILE A 42 10.42 -6.28 -15.98
CA ILE A 42 9.64 -7.51 -15.93
C ILE A 42 10.31 -8.48 -14.97
N PRO A 43 9.97 -8.46 -13.68
CA PRO A 43 10.46 -9.45 -12.72
C PRO A 43 9.91 -10.86 -13.03
N PRO A 44 10.60 -11.94 -12.64
CA PRO A 44 10.14 -13.30 -12.86
C PRO A 44 8.89 -13.61 -12.00
N MET A 45 8.08 -14.55 -12.46
CA MET A 45 6.89 -15.03 -11.71
C MET A 45 7.28 -15.83 -10.45
N LEU A 46 8.41 -16.53 -10.51
CA LEU A 46 8.91 -17.42 -9.46
C LEU A 46 10.27 -16.94 -8.97
N GLU A 47 10.44 -16.90 -7.66
CA GLU A 47 11.71 -16.66 -6.99
C GLU A 47 11.89 -17.61 -5.81
N TYR A 48 13.11 -17.78 -5.32
CA TYR A 48 13.31 -18.49 -4.06
C TYR A 48 12.60 -17.76 -2.92
N ILE A 49 12.03 -18.53 -1.98
CA ILE A 49 11.19 -17.97 -0.93
C ILE A 49 11.96 -16.93 -0.09
N GLU A 50 13.24 -17.14 0.10
CA GLU A 50 14.11 -16.23 0.84
C GLU A 50 14.25 -14.87 0.16
N SER A 51 14.14 -14.82 -1.16
CA SER A 51 14.19 -13.57 -1.94
C SER A 51 12.86 -12.81 -1.89
N LEU A 52 11.73 -13.53 -1.84
CA LEU A 52 10.40 -12.93 -1.78
C LEU A 52 10.05 -12.44 -0.38
N ASN A 53 10.52 -13.13 0.67
CA ASN A 53 10.17 -12.84 2.06
C ASN A 53 11.12 -11.86 2.75
N SER A 54 11.97 -11.16 2.01
CA SER A 54 12.90 -10.19 2.59
C SER A 54 12.21 -9.09 3.41
N ASN A 55 10.91 -8.91 3.25
CA ASN A 55 10.13 -7.82 3.84
C ASN A 55 9.08 -8.23 4.90
N GLY A 56 9.00 -9.52 5.33
CA GLY A 56 8.20 -9.88 6.51
C GLY A 56 7.24 -11.08 6.37
N GLN A 57 6.64 -11.50 7.50
CA GLN A 57 5.89 -12.75 7.63
C GLN A 57 4.51 -12.76 6.97
N ASP A 58 3.85 -11.61 6.78
CA ASP A 58 2.48 -11.58 6.21
C ASP A 58 2.47 -12.00 4.73
N MET A 59 3.50 -11.64 3.98
CA MET A 59 3.65 -12.07 2.59
C MET A 59 3.90 -13.58 2.44
N ASP A 60 4.44 -14.24 3.48
CA ASP A 60 4.66 -15.69 3.48
C ASP A 60 3.34 -16.49 3.45
N LEU A 61 2.29 -15.97 4.09
CA LEU A 61 0.97 -16.59 4.12
C LEU A 61 0.20 -16.44 2.79
N ASP A 62 0.43 -15.36 2.07
CA ASP A 62 -0.23 -15.07 0.80
C ASP A 62 0.50 -15.66 -0.41
N THR A 63 1.71 -16.19 -0.23
CA THR A 63 2.55 -16.72 -1.30
C THR A 63 2.29 -18.20 -1.55
N PHE A 64 1.97 -18.58 -2.78
CA PHE A 64 1.99 -19.98 -3.19
C PHE A 64 3.42 -20.52 -3.22
N LYS A 65 3.64 -21.63 -2.53
CA LYS A 65 4.95 -22.28 -2.43
C LYS A 65 5.02 -23.51 -3.31
N VAL A 66 6.10 -23.63 -4.08
CA VAL A 66 6.37 -24.76 -4.96
C VAL A 66 7.80 -25.24 -4.75
N VAL A 67 8.02 -26.54 -4.89
CA VAL A 67 9.37 -27.12 -4.84
C VAL A 67 9.96 -27.11 -6.24
N ASP A 68 11.12 -26.48 -6.40
CA ASP A 68 11.89 -26.55 -7.64
C ASP A 68 12.43 -27.98 -7.83
N GLN A 69 11.96 -28.70 -8.83
CA GLN A 69 12.38 -30.07 -9.09
C GLN A 69 13.85 -30.16 -9.56
N LEU A 70 14.42 -29.06 -10.03
CA LEU A 70 15.81 -29.04 -10.50
C LEU A 70 16.80 -28.93 -9.35
N SER A 71 16.53 -28.04 -8.38
CA SER A 71 17.42 -27.75 -7.24
C SER A 71 16.97 -28.37 -5.91
N GLY A 72 15.72 -28.80 -5.81
CA GLY A 72 15.09 -29.22 -4.54
C GLY A 72 14.75 -28.08 -3.58
N ARG A 73 14.98 -26.83 -3.97
CA ARG A 73 14.72 -25.65 -3.13
C ARG A 73 13.26 -25.22 -3.19
N LEU A 74 12.82 -24.53 -2.13
CA LEU A 74 11.49 -23.93 -2.06
C LEU A 74 11.46 -22.61 -2.82
N MET A 75 10.51 -22.46 -3.72
CA MET A 75 10.21 -21.24 -4.44
C MET A 75 8.81 -20.73 -4.09
N GLY A 76 8.58 -19.45 -4.30
CA GLY A 76 7.27 -18.82 -4.23
C GLY A 76 6.83 -18.24 -5.56
N VAL A 77 5.52 -18.26 -5.80
CA VAL A 77 4.87 -17.44 -6.84
C VAL A 77 4.64 -16.06 -6.27
N ARG A 78 5.02 -15.00 -6.97
CA ARG A 78 4.89 -13.64 -6.48
C ARG A 78 3.44 -13.28 -6.12
N ALA A 79 3.21 -12.80 -4.92
CA ALA A 79 1.93 -12.25 -4.45
C ALA A 79 1.86 -10.72 -4.64
N ASP A 80 3.02 -10.08 -4.83
CA ASP A 80 3.22 -8.66 -5.10
C ASP A 80 4.51 -8.46 -5.93
N ILE A 81 4.51 -7.47 -6.83
CA ILE A 81 5.65 -7.16 -7.70
C ILE A 81 6.59 -6.15 -7.03
N THR A 82 6.10 -5.26 -6.15
CA THR A 82 6.89 -4.22 -5.48
C THR A 82 8.19 -4.73 -4.85
N PRO A 83 8.22 -5.82 -4.06
CA PRO A 83 9.46 -6.33 -3.48
C PRO A 83 10.49 -6.76 -4.51
N GLN A 84 10.04 -7.29 -5.65
CA GLN A 84 10.93 -7.70 -6.73
C GLN A 84 11.56 -6.48 -7.43
N VAL A 85 10.79 -5.40 -7.60
CA VAL A 85 11.30 -4.14 -8.19
C VAL A 85 12.29 -3.47 -7.24
N ALA A 86 12.02 -3.47 -5.93
CA ALA A 86 12.96 -2.99 -4.92
C ALA A 86 14.28 -3.79 -4.93
N ARG A 87 14.20 -5.12 -5.11
CA ARG A 87 15.39 -5.96 -5.27
C ARG A 87 16.18 -5.62 -6.56
N ILE A 88 15.47 -5.36 -7.66
CA ILE A 88 16.11 -4.95 -8.93
C ILE A 88 16.87 -3.64 -8.74
N ASP A 89 16.27 -2.64 -8.12
CA ASP A 89 16.92 -1.37 -7.81
C ASP A 89 18.17 -1.59 -6.93
N ALA A 90 17.99 -2.27 -5.80
CA ALA A 90 19.04 -2.46 -4.80
C ALA A 90 20.22 -3.31 -5.27
N HIS A 91 20.01 -4.31 -6.16
CA HIS A 91 21.01 -5.32 -6.47
C HIS A 91 21.44 -5.40 -7.94
N LEU A 92 20.68 -4.83 -8.86
CA LEU A 92 20.98 -4.94 -10.30
C LEU A 92 21.24 -3.59 -10.97
N ILE A 93 20.51 -2.54 -10.59
CA ILE A 93 20.67 -1.22 -11.20
C ILE A 93 21.80 -0.45 -10.51
N HIS A 94 21.91 -0.52 -9.19
CA HIS A 94 22.96 0.14 -8.39
C HIS A 94 23.16 1.61 -8.76
N ASN A 95 22.07 2.35 -8.96
CA ASN A 95 22.17 3.75 -9.31
C ASN A 95 22.25 4.60 -8.02
N GLU A 96 23.24 5.49 -7.93
CA GLU A 96 23.32 6.49 -6.86
C GLU A 96 22.35 7.67 -7.07
N GLU A 97 21.77 7.76 -8.28
CA GLU A 97 20.80 8.79 -8.67
C GLU A 97 19.36 8.28 -8.49
N VAL A 98 18.41 9.17 -8.77
CA VAL A 98 16.98 8.82 -8.72
C VAL A 98 16.63 7.78 -9.79
N THR A 99 16.10 6.64 -9.34
CA THR A 99 15.63 5.56 -10.20
C THR A 99 14.12 5.55 -10.27
N ARG A 100 13.58 5.48 -11.49
CA ARG A 100 12.14 5.38 -11.76
C ARG A 100 11.84 4.10 -12.50
N LEU A 101 11.11 3.19 -11.87
CA LEU A 101 10.77 1.89 -12.46
C LEU A 101 9.25 1.74 -12.54
N SER A 102 8.79 1.02 -13.55
CA SER A 102 7.39 0.63 -13.69
C SER A 102 7.28 -0.85 -14.02
N TYR A 103 6.14 -1.43 -13.69
CA TYR A 103 5.88 -2.84 -13.92
C TYR A 103 4.39 -3.08 -14.23
N ALA A 104 4.11 -4.22 -14.89
CA ALA A 104 2.77 -4.71 -15.12
C ALA A 104 2.79 -6.23 -15.26
N GLY A 105 1.92 -6.93 -14.55
CA GLY A 105 1.83 -8.40 -14.62
C GLY A 105 0.86 -8.98 -13.60
N SER A 106 0.49 -10.25 -13.81
CA SER A 106 -0.30 -11.00 -12.83
C SER A 106 0.52 -11.29 -11.57
N VAL A 107 -0.17 -11.31 -10.46
CA VAL A 107 0.30 -11.84 -9.17
C VAL A 107 -0.66 -12.93 -8.72
N LEU A 108 -0.23 -13.82 -7.84
CA LEU A 108 -1.07 -14.93 -7.38
C LEU A 108 -1.08 -15.01 -5.86
N ARG A 109 -2.27 -14.93 -5.28
CA ARG A 109 -2.48 -14.93 -3.82
C ARG A 109 -3.15 -16.20 -3.36
N THR A 110 -2.73 -16.74 -2.21
CA THR A 110 -3.36 -17.94 -1.62
C THR A 110 -4.81 -17.71 -1.23
N LYS A 111 -5.16 -16.46 -0.90
CA LYS A 111 -6.52 -16.03 -0.55
C LYS A 111 -6.91 -14.77 -1.33
N PRO A 112 -8.19 -14.61 -1.70
CA PRO A 112 -8.67 -13.35 -2.26
C PRO A 112 -8.63 -12.25 -1.18
N ALA A 113 -8.33 -11.02 -1.56
CA ALA A 113 -8.34 -9.90 -0.63
C ALA A 113 -9.77 -9.50 -0.18
N SER A 114 -10.78 -9.84 -0.98
CA SER A 114 -12.21 -9.73 -0.65
C SER A 114 -13.03 -10.76 -1.41
N PHE A 115 -14.29 -10.95 -1.02
CA PHE A 115 -15.22 -11.91 -1.63
C PHE A 115 -15.40 -11.72 -3.17
N LEU A 116 -15.21 -10.50 -3.67
CA LEU A 116 -15.37 -10.19 -5.10
C LEU A 116 -14.05 -10.09 -5.86
N GLN A 117 -12.91 -10.38 -5.23
CA GLN A 117 -11.61 -10.24 -5.87
C GLN A 117 -11.03 -11.58 -6.30
N SER A 118 -10.41 -11.58 -7.48
CA SER A 118 -9.64 -12.71 -7.98
C SER A 118 -8.40 -12.96 -7.11
N ARG A 119 -7.99 -14.23 -7.02
CA ARG A 119 -6.68 -14.63 -6.48
C ARG A 119 -5.53 -14.34 -7.45
N GLU A 120 -5.85 -14.06 -8.72
CA GLU A 120 -4.91 -13.71 -9.77
C GLU A 120 -5.19 -12.28 -10.28
N PRO A 121 -5.02 -11.23 -9.45
CA PRO A 121 -5.19 -9.88 -9.93
C PRO A 121 -4.04 -9.47 -10.85
N PHE A 122 -4.35 -8.62 -11.85
CA PHE A 122 -3.34 -7.96 -12.65
C PHE A 122 -2.87 -6.70 -11.92
N GLN A 123 -1.58 -6.63 -11.60
CA GLN A 123 -0.97 -5.51 -10.91
C GLN A 123 -0.17 -4.66 -11.89
N ILE A 124 -0.36 -3.34 -11.81
CA ILE A 124 0.44 -2.35 -12.51
C ILE A 124 0.91 -1.29 -11.52
N GLY A 125 2.15 -0.85 -11.62
CA GLY A 125 2.70 0.09 -10.64
C GLY A 125 3.92 0.83 -11.14
N ALA A 126 4.28 1.86 -10.37
CA ALA A 126 5.45 2.69 -10.56
C ALA A 126 6.16 2.93 -9.21
N GLU A 127 7.47 2.85 -9.21
CA GLU A 127 8.34 2.98 -8.05
C GLU A 127 9.39 4.06 -8.29
N LEU A 128 9.62 4.92 -7.31
CA LEU A 128 10.66 5.94 -7.33
C LEU A 128 11.62 5.71 -6.17
N TYR A 129 12.90 5.52 -6.46
CA TYR A 129 13.95 5.27 -5.48
C TYR A 129 15.01 6.38 -5.50
N GLY A 130 15.76 6.49 -4.40
CA GLY A 130 16.94 7.35 -4.33
C GLY A 130 16.67 8.82 -4.00
N PHE A 131 15.42 9.24 -3.75
CA PHE A 131 15.10 10.61 -3.38
C PHE A 131 14.29 10.70 -2.09
N LYS A 132 14.71 11.59 -1.18
CA LYS A 132 14.00 11.88 0.08
C LYS A 132 13.45 13.31 0.02
N GLY A 133 12.14 13.43 -0.13
CA GLY A 133 11.49 14.74 -0.13
C GLY A 133 10.05 14.61 -0.61
N ILE A 134 9.27 15.61 -0.28
CA ILE A 134 7.85 15.68 -0.65
C ILE A 134 7.63 15.63 -2.16
N GLU A 135 8.63 16.03 -2.94
CA GLU A 135 8.58 16.03 -4.40
C GLU A 135 8.43 14.61 -4.96
N ALA A 136 9.07 13.59 -4.32
CA ALA A 136 8.91 12.20 -4.73
C ALA A 136 7.48 11.71 -4.50
N ASP A 137 6.93 12.01 -3.32
CA ASP A 137 5.54 11.65 -2.99
C ASP A 137 4.55 12.34 -3.94
N LEU A 138 4.75 13.62 -4.22
CA LEU A 138 3.90 14.38 -5.14
C LEU A 138 4.03 13.90 -6.59
N GLU A 139 5.21 13.46 -7.02
CA GLU A 139 5.42 12.87 -8.35
C GLU A 139 4.58 11.60 -8.50
N ILE A 140 4.68 10.67 -7.55
CA ILE A 140 3.91 9.41 -7.55
C ILE A 140 2.40 9.68 -7.50
N GLN A 141 1.94 10.59 -6.64
CA GLN A 141 0.53 10.93 -6.54
C GLN A 141 0.00 11.58 -7.83
N THR A 142 0.78 12.48 -8.42
CA THR A 142 0.44 13.11 -9.70
C THR A 142 0.38 12.09 -10.83
N LEU A 143 1.31 11.14 -10.85
CA LEU A 143 1.32 10.04 -11.81
C LEU A 143 0.09 9.16 -11.66
N LEU A 144 -0.29 8.84 -10.41
CA LEU A 144 -1.50 8.06 -10.14
C LEU A 144 -2.77 8.81 -10.55
N ILE A 145 -2.88 10.10 -10.28
CA ILE A 145 -4.03 10.93 -10.73
C ILE A 145 -4.15 10.88 -12.26
N LYS A 146 -3.04 11.01 -12.98
CA LYS A 146 -3.02 10.91 -14.44
C LYS A 146 -3.39 9.50 -14.91
N THR A 147 -2.94 8.47 -14.21
CA THR A 147 -3.29 7.07 -14.50
C THR A 147 -4.79 6.86 -14.38
N LEU A 148 -5.39 7.30 -13.27
CA LEU A 148 -6.84 7.20 -13.03
C LEU A 148 -7.64 7.93 -14.10
N ASN A 149 -7.23 9.14 -14.48
CA ASN A 149 -7.85 9.90 -15.56
C ASN A 149 -7.74 9.17 -16.91
N THR A 150 -6.61 8.56 -17.21
CA THR A 150 -6.38 7.79 -18.45
C THR A 150 -7.32 6.60 -18.57
N ILE A 151 -7.63 5.94 -17.45
CA ILE A 151 -8.58 4.82 -17.42
C ILE A 151 -10.04 5.23 -17.17
N GLY A 152 -10.32 6.55 -17.18
CA GLY A 152 -11.68 7.09 -17.12
C GLY A 152 -12.25 7.25 -15.69
N ILE A 153 -11.46 7.02 -14.66
CA ILE A 153 -11.87 7.26 -13.26
C ILE A 153 -11.79 8.75 -12.97
N LYS A 154 -12.93 9.35 -12.68
CA LYS A 154 -13.06 10.78 -12.38
C LYS A 154 -13.30 11.01 -10.89
N THR A 155 -12.77 12.12 -10.37
CA THR A 155 -12.95 12.56 -8.96
C THR A 155 -12.69 11.46 -7.92
N PRO A 156 -11.52 10.78 -7.97
CA PRO A 156 -11.16 9.79 -6.95
C PRO A 156 -11.01 10.46 -5.58
N VAL A 157 -11.23 9.68 -4.52
CA VAL A 157 -10.97 10.10 -3.14
C VAL A 157 -9.62 9.55 -2.72
N PHE A 158 -8.66 10.43 -2.45
CA PHE A 158 -7.37 10.10 -1.85
C PHE A 158 -7.48 10.20 -0.35
N ASP A 159 -7.23 9.11 0.35
CA ASP A 159 -7.24 9.05 1.80
C ASP A 159 -5.82 8.88 2.31
N PHE A 160 -5.33 9.89 3.04
CA PHE A 160 -3.94 10.00 3.45
C PHE A 160 -3.72 9.72 4.93
N ASN A 161 -2.60 9.09 5.26
CA ASN A 161 -2.04 9.03 6.60
C ASN A 161 -0.51 9.17 6.57
N HIS A 162 0.08 9.39 7.73
CA HIS A 162 1.53 9.38 7.95
C HIS A 162 1.87 8.45 9.12
N LEU A 163 2.56 7.35 8.83
CA LEU A 163 2.80 6.28 9.79
C LEU A 163 3.63 6.71 11.00
N ASP A 164 4.44 7.77 10.86
CA ASP A 164 5.23 8.29 11.98
C ASP A 164 4.36 8.80 13.14
N ILE A 165 3.09 9.11 12.89
CA ILE A 165 2.15 9.48 13.96
C ILE A 165 1.95 8.28 14.89
N PHE A 166 1.59 7.12 14.33
CA PHE A 166 1.38 5.90 15.11
C PHE A 166 2.68 5.37 15.71
N THR A 167 3.73 5.25 14.91
CA THR A 167 5.01 4.68 15.34
C THR A 167 5.65 5.50 16.47
N SER A 168 5.50 6.84 16.46
CA SER A 168 5.95 7.69 17.57
C SER A 168 5.20 7.44 18.87
N LEU A 169 3.91 7.15 18.80
CA LEU A 169 3.09 6.86 20.00
C LEU A 169 3.46 5.53 20.67
N ILE A 170 3.92 4.57 19.89
CA ILE A 170 4.32 3.26 20.41
C ILE A 170 5.82 3.13 20.67
N ALA A 171 6.67 4.00 20.12
CA ALA A 171 8.13 3.90 20.19
C ALA A 171 8.71 3.90 21.61
N SER A 172 8.08 4.61 22.54
CA SER A 172 8.49 4.67 23.95
C SER A 172 7.96 3.50 24.78
N SER A 173 7.14 2.64 24.20
CA SER A 173 6.42 1.58 24.87
C SER A 173 7.01 0.23 24.44
N ASN A 174 7.40 -0.58 25.42
CA ASN A 174 7.86 -1.95 25.14
C ASN A 174 6.61 -2.85 24.92
N ILE A 175 5.94 -2.67 23.77
CA ILE A 175 4.74 -3.42 23.42
C ILE A 175 5.15 -4.76 22.83
N GLU A 176 4.66 -5.86 23.41
CA GLU A 176 4.83 -7.19 22.85
C GLU A 176 4.15 -7.30 21.47
N ARG A 177 4.70 -8.13 20.60
CA ARG A 177 4.23 -8.28 19.22
C ARG A 177 2.75 -8.65 19.13
N ASP A 178 2.31 -9.64 19.91
CA ASP A 178 0.90 -10.08 19.92
C ASP A 178 -0.05 -8.95 20.32
N LEU A 179 0.36 -8.10 21.26
CA LEU A 179 -0.44 -6.93 21.66
C LEU A 179 -0.48 -5.89 20.54
N LEU A 180 0.61 -5.71 19.80
CA LEU A 180 0.70 -4.79 18.68
C LEU A 180 -0.19 -5.24 17.52
N ASP A 181 -0.22 -6.54 17.21
CA ASP A 181 -1.06 -7.11 16.15
C ASP A 181 -2.55 -6.96 16.51
N ARG A 182 -2.93 -7.19 17.77
CA ARG A 182 -4.29 -6.95 18.25
C ARG A 182 -4.67 -5.46 18.23
N LEU A 183 -3.74 -4.58 18.58
CA LEU A 183 -3.94 -3.14 18.52
C LEU A 183 -4.16 -2.69 17.06
N TYR A 184 -3.37 -3.24 16.14
CA TYR A 184 -3.54 -3.02 14.70
C TYR A 184 -4.97 -3.41 14.25
N GLU A 185 -5.42 -4.62 14.58
CA GLU A 185 -6.78 -5.06 14.23
C GLU A 185 -7.89 -4.17 14.84
N ALA A 186 -7.73 -3.78 16.09
CA ALA A 186 -8.71 -2.91 16.76
C ALA A 186 -8.78 -1.53 16.11
N MET A 187 -7.64 -0.97 15.69
CA MET A 187 -7.58 0.31 14.97
C MET A 187 -8.20 0.21 13.57
N GLN A 188 -7.93 -0.89 12.83
CA GLN A 188 -8.56 -1.14 11.53
C GLN A 188 -10.08 -1.23 11.61
N LYS A 189 -10.59 -1.86 12.68
CA LYS A 189 -12.05 -1.98 12.96
C LYS A 189 -12.62 -0.70 13.57
N LYS A 190 -11.80 0.31 13.85
CA LYS A 190 -12.17 1.54 14.58
C LYS A 190 -12.83 1.26 15.94
N ASP A 191 -12.39 0.19 16.60
CA ASP A 191 -12.92 -0.21 17.92
C ASP A 191 -12.17 0.52 19.04
N GLN A 192 -12.71 1.68 19.42
CA GLN A 192 -12.16 2.49 20.53
C GLN A 192 -12.14 1.73 21.86
N SER A 193 -13.13 0.86 22.11
CA SER A 193 -13.23 0.13 23.37
C SER A 193 -12.11 -0.90 23.49
N GLU A 194 -11.82 -1.62 22.40
CA GLU A 194 -10.72 -2.57 22.35
C GLU A 194 -9.37 -1.84 22.42
N VAL A 195 -9.18 -0.74 21.65
CA VAL A 195 -7.96 0.09 21.74
C VAL A 195 -7.73 0.57 23.17
N LYS A 196 -8.75 1.03 23.87
CA LYS A 196 -8.67 1.45 25.28
C LYS A 196 -8.28 0.30 26.20
N SER A 197 -8.80 -0.89 25.95
CA SER A 197 -8.47 -2.11 26.72
C SER A 197 -7.01 -2.53 26.51
N LEU A 198 -6.56 -2.58 25.26
CA LEU A 198 -5.22 -3.03 24.87
C LEU A 198 -4.11 -2.06 25.30
N THR A 199 -4.43 -0.78 25.45
CA THR A 199 -3.45 0.26 25.79
C THR A 199 -3.34 0.60 27.27
N GLN A 200 -3.95 -0.18 28.18
CA GLN A 200 -3.93 0.07 29.62
C GLN A 200 -2.53 0.10 30.25
N SER A 201 -1.59 -0.67 29.70
CA SER A 201 -0.22 -0.71 30.17
C SER A 201 0.65 0.47 29.71
N LEU A 202 0.15 1.26 28.76
CA LEU A 202 0.86 2.42 28.22
C LEU A 202 0.73 3.62 29.17
N ASP A 203 1.67 4.55 29.04
CA ASP A 203 1.54 5.84 29.71
C ASP A 203 0.23 6.55 29.30
N LYS A 204 -0.29 7.38 30.20
CA LYS A 204 -1.61 8.01 30.03
C LYS A 204 -1.70 8.83 28.75
N LYS A 205 -0.63 9.55 28.39
CA LYS A 205 -0.60 10.48 27.25
C LYS A 205 -0.70 9.71 25.92
N ASN A 206 0.12 8.68 25.75
CA ASN A 206 0.13 7.85 24.54
C ASN A 206 -1.15 7.02 24.40
N ARG A 207 -1.66 6.51 25.53
CA ARG A 207 -2.96 5.82 25.54
C ARG A 207 -4.11 6.71 25.08
N GLU A 208 -4.22 7.93 25.61
CA GLU A 208 -5.26 8.89 25.21
C GLU A 208 -5.13 9.26 23.73
N ALA A 209 -3.90 9.43 23.24
CA ALA A 209 -3.64 9.71 21.84
C ALA A 209 -4.02 8.54 20.90
N LEU A 210 -3.68 7.30 21.25
CA LEU A 210 -4.07 6.11 20.46
C LEU A 210 -5.59 5.94 20.40
N ILE A 211 -6.29 6.19 21.50
CA ILE A 211 -7.76 6.18 21.52
C ILE A 211 -8.34 7.28 20.64
N ALA A 212 -7.75 8.48 20.69
CA ALA A 212 -8.16 9.62 19.86
C ALA A 212 -7.96 9.36 18.37
N LEU A 213 -6.86 8.71 17.97
CA LEU A 213 -6.56 8.40 16.56
C LEU A 213 -7.72 7.70 15.85
N VAL A 214 -8.41 6.80 16.53
CA VAL A 214 -9.54 6.03 15.96
C VAL A 214 -10.66 6.93 15.44
N SER A 215 -10.78 8.15 15.98
CA SER A 215 -11.80 9.15 15.59
C SER A 215 -11.24 10.26 14.70
N LEU A 216 -9.93 10.28 14.46
CA LEU A 216 -9.27 11.31 13.67
C LEU A 216 -9.30 10.95 12.17
N TYR A 217 -10.48 11.07 11.56
CA TYR A 217 -10.68 10.89 10.13
C TYR A 217 -11.65 11.94 9.56
N GLY A 218 -11.46 12.34 8.32
CA GLY A 218 -12.29 13.34 7.65
C GLY A 218 -11.51 14.24 6.69
N ASP A 219 -11.95 15.48 6.55
CA ASP A 219 -11.29 16.48 5.71
C ASP A 219 -10.04 17.08 6.39
N VAL A 220 -9.41 18.07 5.74
CA VAL A 220 -8.18 18.72 6.25
C VAL A 220 -8.31 19.34 7.65
N ASN A 221 -9.54 19.60 8.13
CA ASN A 221 -9.73 20.14 9.47
C ASN A 221 -9.32 19.16 10.56
N ILE A 222 -9.35 17.85 10.25
CA ILE A 222 -8.92 16.81 11.19
C ILE A 222 -7.44 16.96 11.59
N LEU A 223 -6.59 17.49 10.71
CA LEU A 223 -5.18 17.75 11.02
C LEU A 223 -5.03 18.79 12.14
N LYS A 224 -5.90 19.81 12.17
CA LYS A 224 -5.93 20.81 13.26
C LYS A 224 -6.46 20.24 14.58
N GLU A 225 -7.38 19.29 14.49
CA GLU A 225 -7.86 18.57 15.67
C GLU A 225 -6.78 17.66 16.23
N ALA A 226 -6.07 16.95 15.35
CA ALA A 226 -4.94 16.11 15.71
C ALA A 226 -3.84 16.91 16.44
N GLU A 227 -3.50 18.12 15.97
CA GLU A 227 -2.53 19.00 16.63
C GLU A 227 -2.91 19.34 18.10
N LYS A 228 -4.21 19.35 18.42
CA LYS A 228 -4.69 19.67 19.78
C LYS A 228 -4.67 18.47 20.72
N VAL A 229 -4.95 17.27 20.19
CA VAL A 229 -5.16 16.06 21.02
C VAL A 229 -3.94 15.14 21.05
N LEU A 230 -3.10 15.19 20.03
CA LEU A 230 -1.89 14.36 19.97
C LEU A 230 -0.73 14.99 20.77
N PRO A 231 0.21 14.16 21.24
CA PRO A 231 1.42 14.64 21.90
C PRO A 231 2.20 15.63 21.04
N GLN A 232 2.78 16.64 21.67
CA GLN A 232 3.67 17.64 21.01
C GLN A 232 5.05 17.03 20.76
N ASP A 233 5.09 15.84 20.15
CA ASP A 233 6.29 15.18 19.71
C ASP A 233 6.76 15.75 18.35
N LYS A 234 8.10 15.78 18.16
CA LYS A 234 8.68 16.35 16.93
C LYS A 234 8.28 15.54 15.69
N ALA A 235 8.25 14.21 15.77
CA ALA A 235 7.91 13.37 14.63
C ALA A 235 6.42 13.51 14.27
N ILE A 236 5.53 13.52 15.26
CA ILE A 236 4.10 13.75 15.06
C ILE A 236 3.85 15.12 14.42
N LYS A 237 4.51 16.17 14.93
CA LYS A 237 4.38 17.52 14.38
C LYS A 237 4.86 17.60 12.94
N ASN A 238 6.01 16.99 12.63
CA ASN A 238 6.53 16.92 11.26
C ASN A 238 5.57 16.18 10.34
N ALA A 239 5.01 15.04 10.77
CA ALA A 239 4.05 14.26 10.01
C ALA A 239 2.79 15.08 9.68
N LEU A 240 2.20 15.77 10.66
CA LEU A 240 1.03 16.63 10.43
C LEU A 240 1.36 17.81 9.50
N GLN A 241 2.55 18.40 9.63
CA GLN A 241 3.01 19.45 8.71
C GLN A 241 3.18 18.92 7.29
N PHE A 242 3.71 17.70 7.13
CA PHE A 242 3.87 17.03 5.84
C PHE A 242 2.51 16.81 5.17
N LEU A 243 1.53 16.26 5.90
CA LEU A 243 0.16 16.09 5.40
C LEU A 243 -0.47 17.41 4.96
N ASN A 244 -0.27 18.51 5.72
CA ASN A 244 -0.71 19.84 5.32
C ASN A 244 -0.02 20.37 4.03
N GLN A 245 1.23 19.99 3.78
CA GLN A 245 1.94 20.36 2.55
C GLN A 245 1.39 19.58 1.35
N ILE A 246 1.11 18.27 1.50
CA ILE A 246 0.44 17.45 0.49
C ILE A 246 -0.93 18.04 0.14
N ASP A 247 -1.75 18.38 1.14
CA ASP A 247 -3.06 19.02 0.92
C ASP A 247 -2.96 20.26 0.02
N LYS A 248 -2.04 21.16 0.37
CA LYS A 248 -1.84 22.41 -0.39
C LYS A 248 -1.36 22.15 -1.82
N ALA A 249 -0.46 21.20 -2.01
CA ALA A 249 0.11 20.88 -3.31
C ALA A 249 -0.93 20.25 -4.25
N LEU A 250 -1.79 19.38 -3.72
CA LEU A 250 -2.81 18.66 -4.49
C LEU A 250 -4.14 19.42 -4.61
N LYS A 251 -4.30 20.55 -3.94
CA LYS A 251 -5.56 21.31 -3.91
C LYS A 251 -6.11 21.70 -5.29
N ALA A 252 -5.23 21.89 -6.27
CA ALA A 252 -5.62 22.25 -7.65
C ALA A 252 -5.94 21.03 -8.52
N SER A 253 -5.73 19.83 -8.00
CA SER A 253 -6.02 18.58 -8.71
C SER A 253 -7.50 18.23 -8.62
N ASP A 254 -8.03 17.58 -9.66
CA ASP A 254 -9.44 17.14 -9.70
C ASP A 254 -9.63 15.84 -8.90
N ILE A 255 -9.41 15.93 -7.59
CA ILE A 255 -9.54 14.83 -6.63
C ILE A 255 -10.23 15.31 -5.35
N LYS A 256 -10.80 14.39 -4.61
CA LYS A 256 -11.21 14.62 -3.22
C LYS A 256 -10.12 14.13 -2.29
N ILE A 257 -9.83 14.89 -1.24
CA ILE A 257 -8.83 14.53 -0.23
C ILE A 257 -9.52 14.26 1.09
N SER A 258 -9.20 13.13 1.70
CA SER A 258 -9.55 12.77 3.07
C SER A 258 -8.32 12.29 3.83
N TYR A 259 -8.46 12.17 5.12
CA TYR A 259 -7.42 11.73 6.05
C TYR A 259 -7.99 10.70 6.99
N ASP A 260 -7.28 9.62 7.23
CA ASP A 260 -7.59 8.65 8.28
C ASP A 260 -6.33 8.33 9.08
N LEU A 261 -6.13 9.04 10.19
CA LEU A 261 -4.92 8.89 11.00
C LEU A 261 -4.87 7.56 11.77
N SER A 262 -5.93 6.76 11.71
CA SER A 262 -5.96 5.40 12.23
C SER A 262 -5.68 4.32 11.18
N ASP A 263 -5.58 4.67 9.90
CA ASP A 263 -5.17 3.72 8.85
C ASP A 263 -3.67 3.46 8.93
N ILE A 264 -3.30 2.45 9.69
CA ILE A 264 -1.91 2.05 9.92
C ILE A 264 -1.52 0.80 9.12
N ARG A 265 -2.24 0.50 8.02
CA ARG A 265 -1.90 -0.62 7.14
C ARG A 265 -0.47 -0.52 6.64
N GLY A 266 0.25 -1.62 6.72
CA GLY A 266 1.63 -1.68 6.28
C GLY A 266 2.65 -1.00 7.21
N TYR A 267 2.29 -0.57 8.43
CA TYR A 267 3.21 0.09 9.37
C TYR A 267 4.49 -0.73 9.68
N GLN A 268 4.46 -2.05 9.46
CA GLN A 268 5.62 -2.93 9.64
C GLN A 268 6.60 -2.85 8.47
N TYR A 269 6.17 -2.37 7.30
CA TYR A 269 6.95 -2.36 6.05
C TYR A 269 7.16 -0.95 5.50
N HIS A 270 6.27 -0.02 5.83
CA HIS A 270 6.27 1.35 5.35
C HIS A 270 6.60 2.31 6.47
N ASN A 271 7.13 3.45 6.11
CA ASN A 271 7.29 4.62 6.94
C ASN A 271 6.84 5.86 6.16
N GLY A 272 6.63 6.96 6.84
CA GLY A 272 6.24 8.20 6.19
C GLY A 272 4.79 8.20 5.70
N LEU A 273 4.59 8.82 4.54
CA LEU A 273 3.29 8.97 3.91
C LEU A 273 2.76 7.63 3.39
N VAL A 274 1.52 7.33 3.71
CA VAL A 274 0.74 6.24 3.08
C VAL A 274 -0.59 6.81 2.59
N PHE A 275 -1.13 6.22 1.53
CA PHE A 275 -2.43 6.62 1.02
C PHE A 275 -3.15 5.47 0.33
N SER A 276 -4.48 5.59 0.30
CA SER A 276 -5.38 4.73 -0.48
C SER A 276 -6.25 5.58 -1.39
N VAL A 277 -6.67 5.02 -2.51
CA VAL A 277 -7.54 5.73 -3.44
C VAL A 277 -8.83 4.95 -3.63
N TYR A 278 -9.95 5.64 -3.46
CA TYR A 278 -11.29 5.10 -3.65
C TYR A 278 -11.98 5.78 -4.83
N ALA A 279 -12.69 5.00 -5.62
CA ALA A 279 -13.46 5.47 -6.75
C ALA A 279 -14.87 4.88 -6.72
N ASP A 280 -15.88 5.75 -6.84
CA ASP A 280 -17.31 5.36 -6.77
C ASP A 280 -17.81 4.60 -8.02
N GLN A 281 -17.00 4.49 -9.08
CA GLN A 281 -17.44 4.05 -10.41
C GLN A 281 -16.94 2.67 -10.86
N CYS A 282 -16.40 1.86 -9.98
CA CYS A 282 -15.82 0.57 -10.38
C CYS A 282 -16.84 -0.58 -10.56
N TYR A 283 -18.14 -0.30 -10.53
CA TYR A 283 -19.20 -1.31 -10.66
C TYR A 283 -20.32 -0.82 -11.57
N SER A 284 -20.06 -0.79 -12.88
CA SER A 284 -21.16 -0.70 -13.87
C SER A 284 -20.87 -1.65 -15.03
#